data_7918d999421666ca040ec25517c53509
#
_entry.id   7918d999421666ca040ec25517c53509
#
_cell.length_a   1.000
_cell.length_b   1.000
_cell.length_c   1.000
_cell.angle_alpha   90.00
_cell.angle_beta   90.00
_cell.angle_gamma   90.00
#
_symmetry.space_group_name_H-M   'P 1'
#
loop_
_entity.id
_entity.type
_entity.pdbx_description
1 polymer ?
#
loop_
_entity_poly.entity_id
_entity_poly.type
_entity_poly.pdbx_seq_one_letter_code
_entity_poly.pdbx_strand_id
1 'polypeptide(L)'
;MNKRGEYSGMADSKWKLSQKIVRAMPGTPVGKKVALKERINRADLAVLFSEELKIGVLFDRMPAQSAGFQSPSQAAQNTTIQVPNDSRNHWAETWIKDMIRYGVMNVEPDGNFYPDDKINRATYALAVQRLLVVATRDQSLETKYFGESQSRFSDVPSSHFAYNAMAVCTERGIMQVDMMNNRFNPTGDVTGADALLIIRNLQNSLRMTF
;
A
#
# COMPACT_ATOMS: atom_id res chain seq x y z
N MET A 1 10.83 24.72 33.48
CA MET A 1 10.51 23.68 32.45
C MET A 1 11.51 22.55 32.61
N ASN A 2 11.02 21.32 32.77
CA ASN A 2 11.85 20.19 33.19
C ASN A 2 12.46 19.50 31.94
N LYS A 3 13.69 19.89 31.56
CA LYS A 3 14.43 19.32 30.41
C LYS A 3 14.56 17.77 30.48
N ARG A 4 14.55 17.17 31.67
CA ARG A 4 14.58 15.70 31.83
C ARG A 4 13.34 15.01 31.24
N GLY A 5 12.16 15.60 31.38
CA GLY A 5 10.92 15.02 30.81
C GLY A 5 10.90 15.07 29.29
N GLU A 6 11.45 16.12 28.69
CA GLU A 6 11.49 16.29 27.22
C GLU A 6 12.45 15.28 26.56
N TYR A 7 13.64 15.08 27.15
CA TYR A 7 14.58 14.05 26.68
C TYR A 7 14.04 12.62 26.86
N SER A 8 13.29 12.35 27.93
CA SER A 8 12.65 11.04 28.14
C SER A 8 11.61 10.75 27.06
N GLY A 9 10.76 11.72 26.70
CA GLY A 9 9.75 11.55 25.64
C GLY A 9 10.38 11.33 24.25
N MET A 10 11.45 12.05 23.94
CA MET A 10 12.20 11.85 22.68
C MET A 10 12.88 10.49 22.63
N ALA A 11 13.46 10.03 23.73
CA ALA A 11 14.10 8.71 23.83
C ALA A 11 13.08 7.59 23.64
N ASP A 12 11.90 7.71 24.27
CA ASP A 12 10.81 6.73 24.13
C ASP A 12 10.27 6.67 22.67
N SER A 13 10.08 7.82 22.04
CA SER A 13 9.66 7.89 20.65
C SER A 13 10.65 7.24 19.68
N LYS A 14 11.95 7.52 19.86
CA LYS A 14 13.02 6.90 19.06
C LYS A 14 13.13 5.39 19.33
N TRP A 15 12.97 4.97 20.56
CA TRP A 15 12.92 3.56 20.93
C TRP A 15 11.78 2.84 20.24
N LYS A 16 10.54 3.38 20.30
CA LYS A 16 9.37 2.82 19.62
C LYS A 16 9.56 2.74 18.12
N LEU A 17 10.13 3.78 17.50
CA LEU A 17 10.44 3.79 16.08
C LEU A 17 11.46 2.69 15.73
N SER A 18 12.54 2.57 16.50
CA SER A 18 13.57 1.54 16.29
C SER A 18 12.97 0.13 16.39
N GLN A 19 12.11 -0.12 17.38
CA GLN A 19 11.40 -1.40 17.52
C GLN A 19 10.51 -1.70 16.30
N LYS A 20 9.80 -0.70 15.77
CA LYS A 20 8.99 -0.85 14.56
C LYS A 20 9.87 -1.21 13.35
N ILE A 21 10.97 -0.50 13.14
CA ILE A 21 11.89 -0.74 12.02
C ILE A 21 12.51 -2.14 12.11
N VAL A 22 12.95 -2.55 13.29
CA VAL A 22 13.49 -3.90 13.51
C VAL A 22 12.46 -4.98 13.18
N ARG A 23 11.20 -4.79 13.60
CA ARG A 23 10.11 -5.74 13.30
C ARG A 23 9.74 -5.76 11.81
N ALA A 24 9.81 -4.62 11.15
CA ALA A 24 9.52 -4.49 9.72
C ALA A 24 10.62 -5.11 8.84
N MET A 25 11.85 -5.21 9.35
CA MET A 25 12.99 -5.84 8.67
C MET A 25 13.14 -5.37 7.21
N PRO A 26 13.36 -4.05 6.94
CA PRO A 26 13.50 -3.58 5.57
C PRO A 26 14.70 -4.26 4.88
N GLY A 27 14.42 -4.93 3.76
CA GLY A 27 15.41 -5.72 3.03
C GLY A 27 16.25 -4.90 2.05
N THR A 28 15.75 -3.74 1.63
CA THR A 28 16.38 -2.93 0.58
C THR A 28 16.93 -1.61 1.10
N PRO A 29 17.91 -1.00 0.41
CA PRO A 29 18.39 0.34 0.76
C PRO A 29 17.29 1.40 0.72
N VAL A 30 16.36 1.28 -0.21
CA VAL A 30 15.23 2.20 -0.33
C VAL A 30 14.25 2.00 0.83
N GLY A 31 13.90 0.77 1.17
CA GLY A 31 13.06 0.45 2.31
C GLY A 31 13.63 1.02 3.61
N LYS A 32 14.94 0.94 3.81
CA LYS A 32 15.62 1.55 4.98
C LYS A 32 15.49 3.07 5.01
N LYS A 33 15.57 3.75 3.85
CA LYS A 33 15.35 5.21 3.77
C LYS A 33 13.91 5.58 4.05
N VAL A 34 12.96 4.86 3.45
CA VAL A 34 11.53 5.10 3.66
C VAL A 34 11.13 4.84 5.11
N ALA A 35 11.71 3.85 5.78
CA ALA A 35 11.44 3.52 7.19
C ALA A 35 11.53 4.72 8.14
N LEU A 36 12.39 5.69 7.81
CA LEU A 36 12.64 6.88 8.63
C LEU A 36 11.68 8.06 8.32
N LYS A 37 10.83 7.93 7.28
CA LYS A 37 9.89 9.00 6.92
C LYS A 37 8.72 9.06 7.91
N GLU A 38 8.40 10.26 8.37
CA GLU A 38 7.23 10.51 9.23
C GLU A 38 5.92 10.31 8.48
N ARG A 39 5.91 10.62 7.18
CA ARG A 39 4.76 10.43 6.29
C ARG A 39 5.25 9.99 4.91
N ILE A 40 4.68 8.91 4.41
CA ILE A 40 4.99 8.46 3.05
C ILE A 40 4.05 9.12 2.03
N ASN A 41 4.51 9.17 0.78
CA ASN A 41 3.74 9.63 -0.37
C ASN A 41 3.43 8.47 -1.33
N ARG A 42 2.71 8.76 -2.42
CA ARG A 42 2.32 7.76 -3.42
C ARG A 42 3.53 7.13 -4.11
N ALA A 43 4.59 7.92 -4.38
CA ALA A 43 5.83 7.41 -4.93
C ALA A 43 6.53 6.43 -3.96
N ASP A 44 6.60 6.77 -2.68
CA ASP A 44 7.16 5.87 -1.66
C ASP A 44 6.41 4.53 -1.62
N LEU A 45 5.08 4.55 -1.71
CA LEU A 45 4.27 3.33 -1.74
C LEU A 45 4.56 2.48 -2.98
N ALA A 46 4.65 3.10 -4.16
CA ALA A 46 5.01 2.41 -5.40
C ALA A 46 6.36 1.71 -5.29
N VAL A 47 7.35 2.41 -4.74
CA VAL A 47 8.69 1.86 -4.52
C VAL A 47 8.68 0.73 -3.50
N LEU A 48 7.96 0.86 -2.39
CA LEU A 48 7.86 -0.19 -1.38
C LEU A 48 7.20 -1.46 -1.91
N PHE A 49 6.14 -1.35 -2.70
CA PHE A 49 5.52 -2.50 -3.34
C PHE A 49 6.46 -3.18 -4.34
N SER A 50 7.22 -2.41 -5.09
CA SER A 50 8.18 -2.98 -6.04
C SER A 50 9.36 -3.65 -5.36
N GLU A 51 10.03 -2.93 -4.44
CA GLU A 51 11.31 -3.32 -3.88
C GLU A 51 11.19 -4.28 -2.67
N GLU A 52 10.29 -3.98 -1.73
CA GLU A 52 10.13 -4.77 -0.51
C GLU A 52 9.19 -5.97 -0.70
N LEU A 53 8.09 -5.79 -1.46
CA LEU A 53 7.16 -6.87 -1.77
C LEU A 53 7.61 -7.68 -3.01
N LYS A 54 8.53 -7.15 -3.81
CA LYS A 54 9.03 -7.76 -5.08
C LYS A 54 7.89 -8.12 -6.02
N ILE A 55 6.99 -7.19 -6.20
CA ILE A 55 5.75 -7.41 -6.94
C ILE A 55 6.00 -7.91 -8.37
N GLY A 56 7.07 -7.46 -9.03
CA GLY A 56 7.48 -7.95 -10.36
C GLY A 56 7.64 -9.46 -10.38
N VAL A 57 8.33 -10.04 -9.40
CA VAL A 57 8.52 -11.50 -9.30
C VAL A 57 7.21 -12.23 -9.07
N LEU A 58 6.28 -11.61 -8.32
CA LEU A 58 4.93 -12.14 -8.10
C LEU A 58 4.17 -12.23 -9.41
N PHE A 59 4.18 -11.16 -10.20
CA PHE A 59 3.45 -11.10 -11.48
C PHE A 59 4.10 -11.93 -12.58
N ASP A 60 5.42 -12.01 -12.63
CA ASP A 60 6.14 -12.84 -13.61
C ASP A 60 5.87 -14.35 -13.42
N ARG A 61 5.55 -14.78 -12.19
CA ARG A 61 5.16 -16.16 -11.88
C ARG A 61 3.68 -16.46 -12.16
N MET A 62 2.86 -15.42 -12.34
CA MET A 62 1.46 -15.64 -12.71
C MET A 62 1.39 -16.10 -14.17
N PRO A 63 0.66 -17.20 -14.47
CA PRO A 63 0.43 -17.58 -15.84
C PRO A 63 -0.23 -16.38 -16.56
N ALA A 64 0.30 -16.07 -17.73
CA ALA A 64 -0.27 -15.02 -18.57
C ALA A 64 -1.79 -15.26 -18.66
N GLN A 65 -2.58 -14.22 -18.41
CA GLN A 65 -3.99 -14.33 -18.71
C GLN A 65 -4.05 -14.75 -20.18
N SER A 66 -4.79 -15.83 -20.47
CA SER A 66 -5.16 -16.15 -21.83
C SER A 66 -6.05 -15.00 -22.32
N ALA A 67 -5.40 -13.93 -22.74
CA ALA A 67 -6.05 -12.90 -23.51
C ALA A 67 -6.64 -13.66 -24.71
N GLY A 68 -7.98 -13.70 -24.80
CA GLY A 68 -8.63 -14.17 -26.00
C GLY A 68 -7.92 -13.51 -27.19
N PHE A 69 -7.97 -14.16 -28.35
CA PHE A 69 -7.26 -13.73 -29.55
C PHE A 69 -7.27 -12.20 -29.69
N GLN A 70 -6.13 -11.57 -29.41
CA GLN A 70 -5.92 -10.14 -29.62
C GLN A 70 -5.19 -9.98 -30.94
N SER A 71 -5.67 -9.05 -31.78
CA SER A 71 -4.94 -8.71 -32.99
C SER A 71 -3.56 -8.11 -32.62
N PRO A 72 -2.53 -8.28 -33.48
CA PRO A 72 -1.19 -7.72 -33.21
C PRO A 72 -1.20 -6.20 -32.93
N SER A 73 -2.15 -5.46 -33.52
CA SER A 73 -2.35 -4.03 -33.26
C SER A 73 -2.92 -3.73 -31.86
N GLN A 74 -3.82 -4.58 -31.36
CA GLN A 74 -4.34 -4.46 -29.98
C GLN A 74 -3.29 -4.86 -28.93
N ALA A 75 -2.51 -5.89 -29.22
CA ALA A 75 -1.39 -6.28 -28.36
C ALA A 75 -0.31 -5.19 -28.29
N ALA A 76 -0.01 -4.50 -29.38
CA ALA A 76 0.94 -3.38 -29.40
C ALA A 76 0.43 -2.15 -28.64
N GLN A 77 -0.88 -1.87 -28.69
CA GLN A 77 -1.48 -0.76 -27.92
C GLN A 77 -1.50 -1.03 -26.42
N ASN A 78 -1.68 -2.29 -26.00
CA ASN A 78 -1.65 -2.70 -24.60
C ASN A 78 -0.24 -2.73 -23.99
N THR A 79 0.81 -2.64 -24.80
CA THR A 79 2.22 -2.67 -24.32
C THR A 79 2.80 -1.30 -24.02
N THR A 80 2.18 -0.21 -24.49
CA THR A 80 2.70 1.14 -24.28
C THR A 80 1.95 1.84 -23.15
N ILE A 81 2.32 1.54 -21.91
CA ILE A 81 1.82 2.31 -20.77
C ILE A 81 2.48 3.70 -20.83
N GLN A 82 1.66 4.71 -21.05
CA GLN A 82 2.13 6.10 -20.98
C GLN A 82 2.39 6.46 -19.53
N VAL A 83 3.61 6.89 -19.26
CA VAL A 83 3.96 7.46 -17.95
C VAL A 83 3.21 8.79 -17.79
N PRO A 84 2.48 9.00 -16.67
CA PRO A 84 1.83 10.27 -16.38
C PRO A 84 2.82 11.45 -16.47
N ASN A 85 2.34 12.59 -16.95
CA ASN A 85 3.23 13.74 -17.18
C ASN A 85 3.93 14.23 -15.92
N ASP A 86 3.24 14.19 -14.78
CA ASP A 86 3.75 14.55 -13.46
C ASP A 86 4.74 13.55 -12.87
N SER A 87 4.84 12.36 -13.47
CA SER A 87 5.77 11.32 -13.04
C SER A 87 7.01 11.20 -13.94
N ARG A 88 7.05 11.93 -15.05
CA ARG A 88 8.23 11.96 -15.94
C ARG A 88 9.40 12.64 -15.25
N ASN A 89 10.57 12.03 -15.36
CA ASN A 89 11.79 12.46 -14.68
C ASN A 89 11.69 12.48 -13.14
N HIS A 90 10.62 11.94 -12.57
CA HIS A 90 10.53 11.73 -11.13
C HIS A 90 11.45 10.57 -10.72
N TRP A 91 12.09 10.68 -9.54
CA TRP A 91 13.01 9.63 -9.07
C TRP A 91 12.38 8.23 -8.99
N ALA A 92 11.06 8.14 -8.84
CA ALA A 92 10.30 6.89 -8.76
C ALA A 92 9.58 6.52 -10.07
N GLU A 93 9.87 7.17 -11.20
CA GLU A 93 9.17 6.98 -12.48
C GLU A 93 9.04 5.51 -12.87
N THR A 94 10.13 4.74 -12.80
CA THR A 94 10.13 3.33 -13.20
C THR A 94 9.17 2.50 -12.34
N TRP A 95 9.21 2.68 -11.03
CA TRP A 95 8.32 1.95 -10.11
C TRP A 95 6.86 2.37 -10.24
N ILE A 96 6.59 3.66 -10.48
CA ILE A 96 5.24 4.16 -10.75
C ILE A 96 4.67 3.51 -12.02
N LYS A 97 5.47 3.46 -13.08
CA LYS A 97 5.10 2.78 -14.34
C LYS A 97 4.75 1.32 -14.12
N ASP A 98 5.55 0.61 -13.32
CA ASP A 98 5.29 -0.79 -13.00
C ASP A 98 4.01 -0.96 -12.19
N MET A 99 3.74 -0.10 -11.20
CA MET A 99 2.50 -0.16 -10.41
C MET A 99 1.25 0.09 -11.25
N ILE A 100 1.33 1.00 -12.21
CA ILE A 100 0.25 1.25 -13.18
C ILE A 100 0.10 0.03 -14.10
N ARG A 101 1.20 -0.50 -14.61
CA ARG A 101 1.23 -1.69 -15.49
C ARG A 101 0.58 -2.91 -14.83
N TYR A 102 0.85 -3.13 -13.56
CA TYR A 102 0.27 -4.25 -12.81
C TYR A 102 -1.16 -3.96 -12.31
N GLY A 103 -1.69 -2.78 -12.56
CA GLY A 103 -3.03 -2.39 -12.11
C GLY A 103 -3.18 -2.25 -10.60
N VAL A 104 -2.07 -2.11 -9.86
CA VAL A 104 -2.03 -1.97 -8.40
C VAL A 104 -2.28 -0.54 -7.97
N MET A 105 -1.76 0.42 -8.71
CA MET A 105 -2.02 1.84 -8.50
C MET A 105 -2.52 2.47 -9.81
N ASN A 106 -3.44 3.41 -9.70
CA ASN A 106 -4.02 4.08 -10.84
C ASN A 106 -3.53 5.52 -10.97
N VAL A 107 -3.67 6.05 -12.18
CA VAL A 107 -3.72 7.48 -12.42
C VAL A 107 -5.10 8.01 -12.03
N GLU A 108 -5.15 9.26 -11.62
CA GLU A 108 -6.40 9.96 -11.33
C GLU A 108 -7.15 10.29 -12.65
N PRO A 109 -8.43 10.68 -12.59
CA PRO A 109 -9.23 10.95 -13.79
C PRO A 109 -8.65 12.04 -14.72
N ASP A 110 -7.81 12.90 -14.20
CA ASP A 110 -7.09 13.93 -14.97
C ASP A 110 -5.83 13.44 -15.67
N GLY A 111 -5.50 12.15 -15.50
CA GLY A 111 -4.33 11.51 -16.10
C GLY A 111 -3.03 11.69 -15.33
N ASN A 112 -3.05 12.29 -14.13
CA ASN A 112 -1.90 12.46 -13.25
C ASN A 112 -1.81 11.33 -12.21
N PHE A 113 -0.60 11.09 -11.73
CA PHE A 113 -0.33 10.10 -10.66
C PHE A 113 -0.20 10.75 -9.28
N TYR A 114 0.21 12.01 -9.23
CA TYR A 114 0.48 12.75 -8.00
C TYR A 114 1.50 12.05 -7.08
N PRO A 115 2.74 11.85 -7.54
CA PRO A 115 3.74 11.04 -6.84
C PRO A 115 4.06 11.56 -5.43
N ASP A 116 4.01 12.88 -5.22
CA ASP A 116 4.36 13.51 -3.95
C ASP A 116 3.20 13.64 -2.96
N ASP A 117 1.97 13.29 -3.39
CA ASP A 117 0.80 13.34 -2.52
C ASP A 117 0.95 12.38 -1.34
N LYS A 118 0.73 12.91 -0.15
CA LYS A 118 0.76 12.10 1.07
C LYS A 118 -0.43 11.16 1.11
N ILE A 119 -0.16 9.93 1.52
CA ILE A 119 -1.21 8.91 1.67
C ILE A 119 -1.61 8.78 3.13
N ASN A 120 -2.90 8.53 3.32
CA ASN A 120 -3.47 8.17 4.60
C ASN A 120 -3.74 6.67 4.68
N ARG A 121 -4.21 6.21 5.83
CA ARG A 121 -4.48 4.79 6.06
C ARG A 121 -5.59 4.23 5.16
N ALA A 122 -6.61 5.02 4.82
CA ALA A 122 -7.66 4.59 3.89
C ALA A 122 -7.11 4.37 2.47
N THR A 123 -6.33 5.32 1.97
CA THR A 123 -5.68 5.20 0.65
C THR A 123 -4.71 4.02 0.61
N TYR A 124 -3.97 3.78 1.70
CA TYR A 124 -3.10 2.61 1.79
C TYR A 124 -3.90 1.30 1.73
N ALA A 125 -5.03 1.22 2.46
CA ALA A 125 -5.90 0.04 2.45
C ALA A 125 -6.46 -0.26 1.05
N LEU A 126 -6.86 0.78 0.29
CA LEU A 126 -7.30 0.63 -1.10
C LEU A 126 -6.20 0.06 -2.00
N ALA A 127 -4.97 0.55 -1.87
CA ALA A 127 -3.84 0.03 -2.65
C ALA A 127 -3.54 -1.44 -2.29
N VAL A 128 -3.59 -1.81 -1.00
CA VAL A 128 -3.41 -3.20 -0.55
C VAL A 128 -4.53 -4.10 -1.06
N GLN A 129 -5.80 -3.67 -0.95
CA GLN A 129 -6.93 -4.44 -1.48
C GLN A 129 -6.77 -4.71 -2.96
N ARG A 130 -6.44 -3.68 -3.75
CA ARG A 130 -6.23 -3.82 -5.18
C ARG A 130 -5.10 -4.79 -5.50
N LEU A 131 -3.98 -4.69 -4.78
CA LEU A 131 -2.88 -5.63 -4.90
C LEU A 131 -3.34 -7.07 -4.59
N LEU A 132 -4.12 -7.27 -3.53
CA LEU A 132 -4.67 -8.59 -3.17
C LEU A 132 -5.55 -9.14 -4.30
N VAL A 133 -6.47 -8.34 -4.83
CA VAL A 133 -7.36 -8.76 -5.95
C VAL A 133 -6.53 -9.22 -7.14
N VAL A 134 -5.54 -8.43 -7.54
CA VAL A 134 -4.69 -8.77 -8.69
C VAL A 134 -3.82 -9.99 -8.38
N ALA A 135 -3.20 -10.05 -7.20
CA ALA A 135 -2.28 -11.12 -6.81
C ALA A 135 -2.99 -12.46 -6.61
N THR A 136 -4.19 -12.45 -6.04
CA THR A 136 -4.96 -13.69 -5.79
C THR A 136 -5.95 -14.01 -6.90
N ARG A 137 -6.21 -13.08 -7.81
CA ARG A 137 -7.27 -13.14 -8.84
C ARG A 137 -8.67 -13.32 -8.25
N ASP A 138 -8.86 -12.95 -7.02
CA ASP A 138 -10.12 -13.04 -6.31
C ASP A 138 -10.86 -11.71 -6.38
N GLN A 139 -11.72 -11.57 -7.39
CA GLN A 139 -12.57 -10.38 -7.59
C GLN A 139 -13.57 -10.16 -6.44
N SER A 140 -13.91 -11.22 -5.69
CA SER A 140 -14.85 -11.09 -4.57
C SER A 140 -14.33 -10.14 -3.48
N LEU A 141 -13.02 -9.96 -3.38
CA LEU A 141 -12.39 -9.04 -2.42
C LEU A 141 -12.75 -7.56 -2.68
N GLU A 142 -13.21 -7.21 -3.88
CA GLU A 142 -13.62 -5.83 -4.20
C GLU A 142 -14.91 -5.42 -3.49
N THR A 143 -15.78 -6.39 -3.21
CA THR A 143 -17.13 -6.12 -2.69
C THR A 143 -17.49 -6.93 -1.45
N LYS A 144 -16.55 -7.69 -0.89
CA LYS A 144 -16.79 -8.68 0.17
C LYS A 144 -17.63 -8.17 1.35
N TYR A 145 -17.47 -6.91 1.70
CA TYR A 145 -18.13 -6.28 2.85
C TYR A 145 -19.12 -5.19 2.46
N PHE A 146 -19.49 -5.09 1.18
CA PHE A 146 -20.53 -4.14 0.76
C PHE A 146 -21.88 -4.56 1.33
N GLY A 147 -22.64 -3.57 1.81
CA GLY A 147 -23.98 -3.79 2.35
C GLY A 147 -24.02 -4.28 3.80
N GLU A 148 -22.88 -4.33 4.51
CA GLU A 148 -22.93 -4.54 5.97
C GLU A 148 -23.74 -3.43 6.64
N SER A 149 -24.74 -3.84 7.41
CA SER A 149 -25.63 -2.90 8.13
C SER A 149 -24.93 -2.22 9.31
N GLN A 150 -23.95 -2.89 9.90
CA GLN A 150 -23.21 -2.40 11.05
C GLN A 150 -21.72 -2.33 10.73
N SER A 151 -21.09 -1.20 11.05
CA SER A 151 -19.66 -1.04 10.85
C SER A 151 -18.85 -1.91 11.81
N ARG A 152 -17.72 -2.42 11.30
CA ARG A 152 -16.68 -3.11 12.08
C ARG A 152 -15.80 -2.14 12.86
N PHE A 153 -15.85 -0.84 12.54
CA PHE A 153 -15.00 0.19 13.13
C PHE A 153 -15.85 1.23 13.84
N SER A 154 -15.36 1.76 14.96
CA SER A 154 -16.08 2.76 15.73
C SER A 154 -16.04 4.16 15.10
N ASP A 155 -15.09 4.39 14.17
CA ASP A 155 -14.83 5.70 13.55
C ASP A 155 -15.05 5.73 12.04
N VAL A 156 -15.53 4.65 11.44
CA VAL A 156 -15.76 4.54 10.00
C VAL A 156 -17.16 3.96 9.75
N PRO A 157 -18.06 4.67 9.09
CA PRO A 157 -19.37 4.10 8.72
C PRO A 157 -19.21 3.04 7.62
N SER A 158 -20.11 2.05 7.59
CA SER A 158 -20.10 1.00 6.56
C SER A 158 -20.29 1.52 5.13
N SER A 159 -20.83 2.75 4.99
CA SER A 159 -20.98 3.47 3.72
C SER A 159 -19.72 4.20 3.24
N HIS A 160 -18.63 4.19 4.02
CA HIS A 160 -17.40 4.87 3.64
C HIS A 160 -16.80 4.22 2.38
N PHE A 161 -16.34 5.03 1.40
CA PHE A 161 -15.84 4.54 0.10
C PHE A 161 -14.72 3.49 0.20
N ALA A 162 -13.88 3.58 1.22
CA ALA A 162 -12.78 2.64 1.46
C ALA A 162 -13.13 1.58 2.52
N TYR A 163 -14.38 1.49 2.98
CA TYR A 163 -14.79 0.57 4.05
C TYR A 163 -14.41 -0.87 3.76
N ASN A 164 -14.75 -1.34 2.56
CA ASN A 164 -14.45 -2.71 2.15
C ASN A 164 -12.94 -3.01 2.18
N ALA A 165 -12.12 -2.07 1.69
CA ALA A 165 -10.66 -2.23 1.72
C ALA A 165 -10.10 -2.31 3.14
N MET A 166 -10.61 -1.46 4.04
CA MET A 166 -10.23 -1.48 5.45
C MET A 166 -10.62 -2.80 6.12
N ALA A 167 -11.84 -3.29 5.86
CA ALA A 167 -12.34 -4.55 6.39
C ALA A 167 -11.53 -5.76 5.89
N VAL A 168 -11.22 -5.81 4.59
CA VAL A 168 -10.35 -6.84 4.00
C VAL A 168 -8.96 -6.83 4.63
N CYS A 169 -8.35 -5.65 4.77
CA CYS A 169 -7.02 -5.52 5.35
C CYS A 169 -6.96 -5.93 6.83
N THR A 170 -7.98 -5.59 7.60
CA THR A 170 -8.03 -5.92 9.03
C THR A 170 -8.35 -7.38 9.29
N GLU A 171 -9.29 -7.97 8.55
CA GLU A 171 -9.61 -9.38 8.65
C GLU A 171 -8.39 -10.27 8.36
N ARG A 172 -7.58 -9.88 7.38
CA ARG A 172 -6.35 -10.60 7.01
C ARG A 172 -5.15 -10.28 7.91
N GLY A 173 -5.32 -9.44 8.93
CA GLY A 173 -4.24 -9.03 9.83
C GLY A 173 -3.16 -8.18 9.16
N ILE A 174 -3.41 -7.64 7.96
CA ILE A 174 -2.47 -6.81 7.20
C ILE A 174 -2.35 -5.42 7.82
N MET A 175 -3.49 -4.81 8.14
CA MET A 175 -3.58 -3.56 8.88
C MET A 175 -4.30 -3.79 10.21
N GLN A 176 -3.89 -3.06 11.22
CA GLN A 176 -4.47 -3.21 12.56
C GLN A 176 -5.33 -2.00 12.92
N VAL A 177 -6.36 -2.25 13.72
CA VAL A 177 -7.16 -1.23 14.42
C VAL A 177 -6.56 -0.96 15.80
N ASP A 178 -6.94 0.17 16.38
CA ASP A 178 -6.68 0.42 17.80
C ASP A 178 -7.52 -0.56 18.64
N MET A 179 -6.86 -1.45 19.36
CA MET A 179 -7.49 -2.52 20.11
C MET A 179 -8.34 -2.03 21.29
N MET A 180 -8.11 -0.80 21.79
CA MET A 180 -8.85 -0.26 22.93
C MET A 180 -10.24 0.25 22.54
N ASN A 181 -10.35 0.86 21.35
CA ASN A 181 -11.56 1.53 20.91
C ASN A 181 -12.05 1.11 19.52
N ASN A 182 -11.41 0.11 18.93
CA ASN A 182 -11.73 -0.46 17.62
C ASN A 182 -11.76 0.59 16.47
N ARG A 183 -10.86 1.58 16.54
CA ARG A 183 -10.72 2.63 15.52
C ARG A 183 -9.75 2.23 14.44
N PHE A 184 -10.15 2.44 13.18
CA PHE A 184 -9.25 2.28 12.04
C PHE A 184 -8.38 3.52 11.79
N ASN A 185 -8.90 4.71 12.09
CA ASN A 185 -8.28 6.01 11.81
C ASN A 185 -8.00 6.22 10.30
N PRO A 186 -9.03 6.28 9.44
CA PRO A 186 -8.87 6.29 7.97
C PRO A 186 -8.05 7.46 7.45
N THR A 187 -8.15 8.62 8.07
CA THR A 187 -7.42 9.85 7.69
C THR A 187 -6.03 9.95 8.32
N GLY A 188 -5.68 8.99 9.18
CA GLY A 188 -4.38 8.99 9.87
C GLY A 188 -3.23 8.85 8.89
N ASP A 189 -2.13 9.51 9.20
CA ASP A 189 -0.88 9.43 8.43
C ASP A 189 -0.28 8.03 8.48
N VAL A 190 0.41 7.66 7.43
CA VAL A 190 1.19 6.41 7.38
C VAL A 190 2.67 6.76 7.45
N THR A 191 3.33 6.34 8.54
CA THR A 191 4.78 6.48 8.65
C THR A 191 5.49 5.43 7.79
N GLY A 192 6.74 5.68 7.43
CA GLY A 192 7.53 4.70 6.67
C GLY A 192 7.68 3.36 7.42
N ALA A 193 7.85 3.41 8.74
CA ALA A 193 7.93 2.20 9.56
C ALA A 193 6.60 1.42 9.58
N ASP A 194 5.44 2.11 9.68
CA ASP A 194 4.14 1.46 9.62
C ASP A 194 3.87 0.87 8.23
N ALA A 195 4.25 1.58 7.16
CA ALA A 195 4.14 1.09 5.79
C ALA A 195 4.90 -0.22 5.58
N LEU A 196 6.12 -0.32 6.08
CA LEU A 196 6.92 -1.53 6.01
C LEU A 196 6.33 -2.69 6.83
N LEU A 197 5.77 -2.41 8.01
CA LEU A 197 5.07 -3.43 8.80
C LEU A 197 3.85 -3.97 8.06
N ILE A 198 3.08 -3.09 7.40
CA ILE A 198 1.95 -3.49 6.58
C ILE A 198 2.42 -4.39 5.42
N ILE A 199 3.52 -4.04 4.75
CA ILE A 199 4.12 -4.87 3.69
C ILE A 199 4.53 -6.24 4.23
N ARG A 200 5.17 -6.30 5.39
CA ARG A 200 5.54 -7.57 6.02
C ARG A 200 4.31 -8.44 6.31
N ASN A 201 3.26 -7.84 6.86
CA ASN A 201 2.00 -8.54 7.12
C ASN A 201 1.35 -9.02 5.80
N LEU A 202 1.41 -8.19 4.76
CA LEU A 202 0.92 -8.55 3.43
C LEU A 202 1.70 -9.73 2.83
N GLN A 203 3.04 -9.74 2.95
CA GLN A 203 3.87 -10.88 2.55
C GLN A 203 3.43 -12.16 3.26
N ASN A 204 3.23 -12.09 4.57
CA ASN A 204 2.77 -13.24 5.37
C ASN A 204 1.38 -13.70 4.92
N SER A 205 0.46 -12.77 4.67
CA SER A 205 -0.89 -13.07 4.19
C SER A 205 -0.89 -13.74 2.81
N LEU A 206 0.00 -13.36 1.93
CA LEU A 206 0.18 -13.97 0.61
C LEU A 206 1.02 -15.25 0.66
N ARG A 207 1.52 -15.64 1.83
CA ARG A 207 2.44 -16.78 2.02
C ARG A 207 3.68 -16.67 1.10
N MET A 208 4.13 -15.45 0.91
CA MET A 208 5.34 -15.20 0.11
C MET A 208 6.56 -15.47 0.97
N THR A 209 7.29 -16.51 0.64
CA THR A 209 8.66 -16.75 1.12
C THR A 209 9.65 -16.16 0.12
N PHE A 210 10.56 -15.33 0.60
CA PHE A 210 11.63 -14.71 -0.21
C PHE A 210 12.94 -15.42 0.04
#